data_a15cb9b813dffa9d915f7cbfb736091f
#
_entry.id   a15cb9b813dffa9d915f7cbfb736091f
#
_cell.length_a   1.000
_cell.length_b   1.000
_cell.length_c   1.000
_cell.angle_alpha   90.00
_cell.angle_beta   90.00
_cell.angle_gamma   90.00
#
_symmetry.space_group_name_H-M   'P 1'
#
loop_
_entity.id
_entity.type
_entity.pdbx_description
1 polymer ?
#
loop_
_entity_poly.entity_id
_entity_poly.type
_entity_poly.pdbx_seq_one_letter_code
_entity_poly.pdbx_strand_id
1 'polypeptide(L)'
;DIFVLCSHELDKGVLVELKGRGCRQFESYLLAQQRSWYEFFMDVLVAGGVMKRLDLAINDKTGILNIPVLTEKCQQEECISVFRSFKSYRSGELVRKEEKECMGNTLYIGSLQSEVYFCIYEKDYEQYKKNDIPIEDAEVKNRFEIRLKNERAYYAVRDLLVYDNPEHTAFKIINRYIRFVDKDDSKPRSDWKLNEEWAWFIGNNRERLKLTTKPEPYSFQR
;
A
#
# COMPACT_ATOMS: atom_id res chain seq x y z
N ASP A 1 -3.04 -3.07 -18.13
CA ASP A 1 -3.62 -4.18 -18.87
C ASP A 1 -4.88 -4.67 -18.17
N ILE A 2 -5.92 -4.97 -18.93
CA ILE A 2 -7.19 -5.56 -18.48
C ILE A 2 -7.18 -7.01 -18.93
N PHE A 3 -7.32 -7.94 -18.00
CA PHE A 3 -7.41 -9.37 -18.29
C PHE A 3 -8.78 -9.90 -17.90
N VAL A 4 -9.38 -10.68 -18.80
CA VAL A 4 -10.61 -11.46 -18.53
C VAL A 4 -10.26 -12.92 -18.79
N LEU A 5 -10.22 -13.71 -17.74
CA LEU A 5 -9.87 -15.11 -17.78
C LEU A 5 -11.13 -15.95 -17.50
N CYS A 6 -11.55 -16.73 -18.47
CA CYS A 6 -12.68 -17.63 -18.36
C CYS A 6 -12.16 -19.07 -18.21
N SER A 7 -12.69 -19.82 -17.27
CA SER A 7 -12.43 -21.25 -17.15
C SER A 7 -13.44 -22.05 -17.97
N HIS A 8 -13.00 -23.17 -18.54
CA HIS A 8 -13.90 -24.19 -19.10
C HIS A 8 -14.59 -25.01 -18.02
N GLU A 9 -14.09 -24.95 -16.79
CA GLU A 9 -14.70 -25.61 -15.63
C GLU A 9 -15.77 -24.65 -15.03
N LEU A 10 -17.01 -25.11 -15.00
CA LEU A 10 -18.18 -24.30 -14.61
C LEU A 10 -18.11 -23.74 -13.18
N ASP A 11 -17.35 -24.36 -12.30
CA ASP A 11 -17.16 -23.99 -10.89
C ASP A 11 -16.14 -22.87 -10.67
N LYS A 12 -15.27 -22.58 -11.66
CA LYS A 12 -14.21 -21.57 -11.52
C LYS A 12 -14.63 -20.15 -11.92
N GLY A 13 -15.72 -20.01 -12.67
CA GLY A 13 -16.25 -18.71 -13.07
C GLY A 13 -15.32 -17.88 -13.95
N VAL A 14 -15.43 -16.55 -13.84
CA VAL A 14 -14.64 -15.56 -14.60
C VAL A 14 -13.79 -14.73 -13.66
N LEU A 15 -12.51 -14.61 -13.95
CA LEU A 15 -11.61 -13.68 -13.26
C LEU A 15 -11.38 -12.44 -14.10
N VAL A 16 -11.70 -11.27 -13.55
CA VAL A 16 -11.35 -9.97 -14.14
C VAL A 16 -10.17 -9.39 -13.33
N GLU A 17 -9.09 -9.06 -14.03
CA GLU A 17 -7.91 -8.46 -13.40
C GLU A 17 -7.54 -7.14 -14.09
N LEU A 18 -7.49 -6.06 -13.32
CA LEU A 18 -7.13 -4.72 -13.76
C LEU A 18 -5.76 -4.37 -13.15
N LYS A 19 -4.73 -4.18 -13.98
CA LYS A 19 -3.37 -3.87 -13.54
C LYS A 19 -2.86 -2.56 -14.11
N GLY A 20 -2.22 -1.75 -13.29
CA GLY A 20 -1.49 -0.56 -13.72
C GLY A 20 -2.28 0.32 -14.71
N ARG A 21 -1.89 0.31 -15.98
CA ARG A 21 -2.57 1.07 -17.05
C ARG A 21 -4.01 0.62 -17.25
N GLY A 22 -4.31 -0.67 -17.01
CA GLY A 22 -5.68 -1.22 -17.12
C GLY A 22 -6.65 -0.57 -16.15
N CYS A 23 -6.22 -0.21 -14.94
CA CYS A 23 -7.05 0.54 -14.00
C CYS A 23 -7.47 1.90 -14.58
N ARG A 24 -6.52 2.65 -15.19
CA ARG A 24 -6.83 3.95 -15.81
C ARG A 24 -7.73 3.81 -17.04
N GLN A 25 -7.49 2.78 -17.86
CA GLN A 25 -8.36 2.48 -18.99
C GLN A 25 -9.78 2.16 -18.53
N PHE A 26 -9.91 1.33 -17.49
CA PHE A 26 -11.22 0.98 -16.95
C PHE A 26 -11.90 2.19 -16.32
N GLU A 27 -11.16 3.03 -15.62
CA GLU A 27 -11.67 4.29 -15.08
C GLU A 27 -12.22 5.21 -16.18
N SER A 28 -11.52 5.31 -17.33
CA SER A 28 -12.05 6.10 -18.45
C SER A 28 -13.36 5.55 -19.02
N TYR A 29 -13.57 4.22 -19.00
CA TYR A 29 -14.86 3.62 -19.37
C TYR A 29 -15.95 3.92 -18.34
N LEU A 30 -15.62 3.87 -17.05
CA LEU A 30 -16.59 4.25 -16.00
C LEU A 30 -17.01 5.71 -16.16
N LEU A 31 -16.06 6.62 -16.33
CA LEU A 31 -16.31 8.05 -16.52
C LEU A 31 -17.16 8.33 -17.77
N ALA A 32 -16.87 7.64 -18.89
CA ALA A 32 -17.66 7.75 -20.10
C ALA A 32 -19.13 7.31 -19.91
N GLN A 33 -19.38 6.42 -18.96
CA GLN A 33 -20.71 5.97 -18.56
C GLN A 33 -21.29 6.78 -17.38
N GLN A 34 -20.61 7.85 -16.95
CA GLN A 34 -20.95 8.65 -15.75
C GLN A 34 -21.05 7.79 -14.48
N ARG A 35 -20.14 6.81 -14.35
CA ARG A 35 -20.09 5.88 -13.24
C ARG A 35 -18.80 6.03 -12.45
N SER A 36 -18.85 5.68 -11.18
CA SER A 36 -17.73 5.67 -10.25
C SER A 36 -17.18 4.24 -10.02
N TRP A 37 -15.98 4.14 -9.43
CA TRP A 37 -15.43 2.89 -8.92
C TRP A 37 -16.33 2.26 -7.83
N TYR A 38 -17.01 3.08 -7.02
CA TYR A 38 -17.89 2.61 -5.95
C TYR A 38 -19.11 1.89 -6.50
N GLU A 39 -19.76 2.46 -7.53
CA GLU A 39 -20.87 1.80 -8.22
C GLU A 39 -20.43 0.48 -8.87
N PHE A 40 -19.24 0.46 -9.48
CA PHE A 40 -18.69 -0.77 -10.02
C PHE A 40 -18.44 -1.82 -8.93
N PHE A 41 -17.85 -1.45 -7.81
CA PHE A 41 -17.66 -2.38 -6.70
C PHE A 41 -18.99 -2.89 -6.13
N MET A 42 -19.99 -2.02 -6.02
CA MET A 42 -21.32 -2.41 -5.58
C MET A 42 -21.94 -3.45 -6.53
N ASP A 43 -21.89 -3.20 -7.83
CA ASP A 43 -22.42 -4.13 -8.84
C ASP A 43 -21.74 -5.49 -8.79
N VAL A 44 -20.41 -5.50 -8.64
CA VAL A 44 -19.64 -6.75 -8.50
C VAL A 44 -20.11 -7.54 -7.27
N LEU A 45 -20.30 -6.86 -6.12
CA LEU A 45 -20.75 -7.54 -4.89
C LEU A 45 -22.20 -8.02 -5.02
N VAL A 46 -23.10 -7.22 -5.60
CA VAL A 46 -24.51 -7.59 -5.84
C VAL A 46 -24.61 -8.78 -6.79
N ALA A 47 -23.74 -8.85 -7.80
CA ALA A 47 -23.65 -9.98 -8.72
C ALA A 47 -23.01 -11.25 -8.10
N GLY A 48 -22.65 -11.21 -6.81
CA GLY A 48 -22.01 -12.34 -6.12
C GLY A 48 -20.51 -12.45 -6.41
N GLY A 49 -19.90 -11.43 -6.97
CA GLY A 49 -18.48 -11.39 -7.25
C GLY A 49 -17.63 -11.37 -5.97
N VAL A 50 -16.44 -11.97 -6.05
CA VAL A 50 -15.50 -12.09 -4.93
C VAL A 50 -14.28 -11.20 -5.18
N MET A 51 -14.00 -10.30 -4.25
CA MET A 51 -12.80 -9.45 -4.29
C MET A 51 -11.56 -10.26 -3.92
N LYS A 52 -10.80 -10.69 -4.93
CA LYS A 52 -9.56 -11.47 -4.73
C LYS A 52 -8.36 -10.62 -4.38
N ARG A 53 -8.33 -9.38 -4.88
CA ARG A 53 -7.25 -8.43 -4.63
C ARG A 53 -7.74 -7.00 -4.73
N LEU A 54 -7.23 -6.15 -3.85
CA LEU A 54 -7.35 -4.70 -3.90
C LEU A 54 -6.00 -4.09 -3.52
N ASP A 55 -5.49 -3.22 -4.36
CA ASP A 55 -4.30 -2.42 -4.07
C ASP A 55 -4.74 -0.95 -3.93
N LEU A 56 -4.53 -0.37 -2.74
CA LEU A 56 -4.73 1.06 -2.48
C LEU A 56 -3.38 1.75 -2.47
N ALA A 57 -3.27 2.92 -3.11
CA ALA A 57 -2.02 3.65 -3.18
C ALA A 57 -2.19 5.10 -2.71
N ILE A 58 -1.28 5.53 -1.83
CA ILE A 58 -1.11 6.93 -1.42
C ILE A 58 0.13 7.47 -2.11
N ASN A 59 -0.02 8.58 -2.80
CA ASN A 59 1.07 9.28 -3.44
C ASN A 59 1.61 10.36 -2.51
N ASP A 60 2.88 10.27 -2.17
CA ASP A 60 3.62 11.31 -1.49
C ASP A 60 4.29 12.22 -2.54
N LYS A 61 3.81 13.45 -2.63
CA LYS A 61 4.34 14.47 -3.55
C LYS A 61 5.45 15.31 -2.92
N THR A 62 5.56 15.28 -1.60
CA THR A 62 6.48 16.13 -0.83
C THR A 62 7.81 15.44 -0.54
N GLY A 63 7.88 14.12 -0.65
CA GLY A 63 9.06 13.33 -0.31
C GLY A 63 9.19 13.04 1.19
N ILE A 64 8.11 13.21 1.97
CA ILE A 64 8.13 12.98 3.42
C ILE A 64 8.36 11.51 3.80
N LEU A 65 7.97 10.59 2.92
CA LEU A 65 8.25 9.16 3.09
C LEU A 65 9.71 8.86 2.66
N ASN A 66 10.68 9.25 3.45
CA ASN A 66 12.08 8.94 3.19
C ASN A 66 12.34 7.43 3.37
N ILE A 67 12.37 6.66 2.25
CA ILE A 67 12.41 5.20 2.30
C ILE A 67 13.71 4.66 2.93
N PRO A 68 14.91 5.24 2.68
CA PRO A 68 16.12 4.90 3.44
C PRO A 68 15.93 5.02 4.95
N VAL A 69 15.39 6.15 5.43
CA VAL A 69 15.14 6.38 6.87
C VAL A 69 14.12 5.40 7.43
N LEU A 70 13.01 5.15 6.72
CA LEU A 70 12.02 4.16 7.14
C LEU A 70 12.62 2.74 7.21
N THR A 71 13.54 2.41 6.28
CA THR A 71 14.25 1.12 6.30
C THR A 71 15.15 1.01 7.52
N GLU A 72 15.90 2.06 7.84
CA GLU A 72 16.75 2.12 9.03
C GLU A 72 15.91 1.98 10.31
N LYS A 73 14.78 2.67 10.42
CA LYS A 73 13.84 2.53 11.53
C LYS A 73 13.32 1.09 11.67
N CYS A 74 13.09 0.38 10.58
CA CYS A 74 12.74 -1.05 10.65
C CYS A 74 13.89 -1.89 11.23
N GLN A 75 15.14 -1.58 10.89
CA GLN A 75 16.35 -2.27 11.40
C GLN A 75 16.60 -1.97 12.89
N GLN A 76 16.28 -0.76 13.33
CA GLN A 76 16.47 -0.29 14.71
C GLN A 76 15.27 -0.60 15.63
N GLU A 77 14.33 -1.44 15.19
CA GLU A 77 13.10 -1.79 15.92
C GLU A 77 12.14 -0.63 16.16
N GLU A 78 12.30 0.48 15.47
CA GLU A 78 11.46 1.68 15.55
C GLU A 78 10.22 1.62 14.65
N CYS A 79 9.95 0.49 14.01
CA CYS A 79 8.69 0.18 13.35
C CYS A 79 7.88 -0.76 14.25
N ILE A 80 6.86 -0.22 14.92
CA ILE A 80 5.91 -1.03 15.70
C ILE A 80 4.86 -1.55 14.74
N SER A 81 4.78 -2.88 14.63
CA SER A 81 3.99 -3.53 13.59
C SER A 81 3.37 -4.84 14.06
N VAL A 82 2.24 -5.20 13.48
CA VAL A 82 1.68 -6.56 13.57
C VAL A 82 2.36 -7.52 12.58
N PHE A 83 3.09 -7.01 11.60
CA PHE A 83 3.91 -7.82 10.71
C PHE A 83 5.19 -8.29 11.40
N ARG A 84 5.70 -9.44 10.95
CA ARG A 84 6.90 -10.08 11.55
C ARG A 84 8.19 -9.84 10.77
N SER A 85 8.09 -9.29 9.56
CA SER A 85 9.25 -9.14 8.69
C SER A 85 9.11 -7.95 7.76
N PHE A 86 10.24 -7.44 7.34
CA PHE A 86 10.37 -6.48 6.25
C PHE A 86 11.46 -6.94 5.29
N LYS A 87 11.47 -6.38 4.08
CA LYS A 87 12.53 -6.53 3.07
C LYS A 87 12.78 -5.18 2.44
N SER A 88 14.03 -4.81 2.28
CA SER A 88 14.42 -3.59 1.58
C SER A 88 15.25 -3.94 0.35
N TYR A 89 15.06 -3.18 -0.70
CA TYR A 89 15.83 -3.27 -1.94
C TYR A 89 16.36 -1.90 -2.28
N ARG A 90 17.64 -1.84 -2.55
CA ARG A 90 18.32 -0.66 -3.06
C ARG A 90 18.89 -0.99 -4.43
N SER A 91 18.51 -0.23 -5.43
CA SER A 91 19.05 -0.34 -6.77
C SER A 91 20.16 0.69 -6.97
N GLY A 92 21.18 0.35 -7.76
CA GLY A 92 22.28 1.23 -8.09
C GLY A 92 22.90 0.85 -9.43
N GLU A 93 23.60 1.78 -10.04
CA GLU A 93 24.33 1.56 -11.29
C GLU A 93 25.68 0.88 -11.03
N LEU A 94 26.07 -0.03 -11.95
CA LEU A 94 27.40 -0.65 -11.98
C LEU A 94 28.39 0.09 -12.90
N VAL A 95 27.98 1.24 -13.43
CA VAL A 95 28.79 2.03 -14.37
C VAL A 95 29.91 2.77 -13.63
N ARG A 96 31.10 2.87 -14.27
CA ARG A 96 32.21 3.71 -13.79
C ARG A 96 31.89 5.19 -14.05
N LYS A 97 31.12 5.81 -13.16
CA LYS A 97 30.96 7.26 -13.08
C LYS A 97 31.55 7.73 -11.73
N GLU A 98 32.02 8.96 -11.70
CA GLU A 98 32.53 9.60 -10.46
C GLU A 98 31.43 9.69 -9.41
N GLU A 99 30.17 9.86 -9.82
CA GLU A 99 28.99 9.84 -8.97
C GLU A 99 28.10 8.65 -9.36
N LYS A 100 27.93 7.70 -8.43
CA LYS A 100 27.00 6.59 -8.61
C LYS A 100 25.60 7.03 -8.23
N GLU A 101 24.71 7.08 -9.20
CA GLU A 101 23.32 7.39 -8.96
C GLU A 101 22.58 6.22 -8.25
N CYS A 102 21.80 6.57 -7.23
CA CYS A 102 20.84 5.64 -6.65
C CYS A 102 19.72 5.41 -7.69
N MET A 103 19.36 4.17 -7.96
CA MET A 103 18.29 3.82 -8.91
C MET A 103 16.96 3.54 -8.22
N GLY A 104 16.77 4.07 -7.03
CA GLY A 104 15.56 3.97 -6.23
C GLY A 104 15.60 2.91 -5.14
N ASN A 105 14.85 3.17 -4.08
CA ASN A 105 14.71 2.30 -2.92
C ASN A 105 13.28 1.75 -2.84
N THR A 106 13.15 0.54 -2.32
CA THR A 106 11.84 -0.09 -2.07
C THR A 106 11.87 -0.78 -0.71
N LEU A 107 10.87 -0.52 0.11
CA LEU A 107 10.64 -1.17 1.41
C LEU A 107 9.33 -1.96 1.35
N TYR A 108 9.42 -3.26 1.60
CA TYR A 108 8.26 -4.13 1.84
C TYR A 108 8.12 -4.39 3.33
N ILE A 109 6.93 -4.20 3.88
CA ILE A 109 6.60 -4.53 5.27
C ILE A 109 5.51 -5.60 5.25
N GLY A 110 5.80 -6.74 5.89
CA GLY A 110 5.00 -7.95 5.81
C GLY A 110 5.50 -8.93 4.74
N SER A 111 4.95 -10.13 4.75
CA SER A 111 5.28 -11.17 3.78
C SER A 111 4.47 -10.99 2.50
N LEU A 112 5.12 -11.13 1.34
CA LEU A 112 4.46 -11.14 0.02
C LEU A 112 3.43 -12.29 -0.13
N GLN A 113 3.56 -13.33 0.70
CA GLN A 113 2.63 -14.46 0.76
C GLN A 113 1.39 -14.14 1.62
N SER A 114 1.45 -13.14 2.48
CA SER A 114 0.35 -12.73 3.35
C SER A 114 -0.78 -12.10 2.56
N GLU A 115 -1.99 -12.12 3.16
CA GLU A 115 -3.15 -11.43 2.60
C GLU A 115 -3.06 -9.91 2.72
N VAL A 116 -2.18 -9.40 3.59
CA VAL A 116 -1.86 -7.97 3.73
C VAL A 116 -0.36 -7.80 3.75
N TYR A 117 0.14 -6.89 2.95
CA TYR A 117 1.50 -6.38 3.05
C TYR A 117 1.60 -5.00 2.41
N PHE A 118 2.61 -4.25 2.77
CA PHE A 118 2.85 -2.91 2.27
C PHE A 118 4.09 -2.86 1.38
N CYS A 119 4.04 -1.99 0.39
CA CYS A 119 5.15 -1.70 -0.50
C CYS A 119 5.32 -0.18 -0.58
N ILE A 120 6.44 0.32 -0.09
CA ILE A 120 6.77 1.75 -0.09
C ILE A 120 7.99 1.94 -0.99
N TYR A 121 7.90 2.81 -1.99
CA TYR A 121 8.99 2.97 -2.95
C TYR A 121 9.08 4.37 -3.53
N GLU A 122 10.28 4.70 -3.99
CA GLU A 122 10.58 5.95 -4.69
C GLU A 122 9.97 5.92 -6.09
N LYS A 123 8.87 6.66 -6.25
CA LYS A 123 8.05 6.65 -7.47
C LYS A 123 8.66 7.47 -8.58
N ASP A 124 9.39 8.53 -8.26
CA ASP A 124 10.14 9.36 -9.19
C ASP A 124 11.20 8.53 -9.95
N TYR A 125 11.98 7.71 -9.25
CA TYR A 125 12.93 6.78 -9.87
C TYR A 125 12.25 5.72 -10.74
N GLU A 126 11.08 5.23 -10.34
CA GLU A 126 10.30 4.34 -11.20
C GLU A 126 9.84 5.03 -12.48
N GLN A 127 9.40 6.29 -12.38
CA GLN A 127 8.97 7.10 -13.52
C GLN A 127 10.13 7.42 -14.46
N TYR A 128 11.28 7.78 -13.90
CA TYR A 128 12.51 7.98 -14.66
C TYR A 128 12.88 6.74 -15.49
N LYS A 129 12.92 5.57 -14.85
CA LYS A 129 13.28 4.31 -15.54
C LYS A 129 12.28 3.86 -16.60
N LYS A 130 10.99 4.08 -16.39
CA LYS A 130 9.94 3.55 -17.27
C LYS A 130 9.48 4.50 -18.34
N ASN A 131 9.57 5.80 -18.08
CA ASN A 131 8.97 6.84 -18.92
C ASN A 131 9.95 7.95 -19.28
N ASP A 132 11.22 7.85 -18.87
CA ASP A 132 12.28 8.88 -19.05
C ASP A 132 11.88 10.27 -18.51
N ILE A 133 11.04 10.29 -17.45
CA ILE A 133 10.66 11.53 -16.78
C ILE A 133 11.80 11.92 -15.82
N PRO A 134 12.42 13.10 -15.97
CA PRO A 134 13.44 13.58 -15.03
C PRO A 134 12.94 13.53 -13.58
N ILE A 135 13.81 13.18 -12.63
CA ILE A 135 13.44 13.00 -11.22
C ILE A 135 12.89 14.29 -10.62
N GLU A 136 13.45 15.43 -11.02
CA GLU A 136 13.00 16.77 -10.63
C GLU A 136 11.60 17.12 -11.12
N ASP A 137 11.20 16.59 -12.29
CA ASP A 137 9.89 16.83 -12.90
C ASP A 137 8.82 15.86 -12.42
N ALA A 138 9.20 14.82 -11.67
CA ALA A 138 8.26 13.84 -11.18
C ALA A 138 7.34 14.44 -10.10
N GLU A 139 6.04 14.52 -10.40
CA GLU A 139 5.02 15.05 -9.48
C GLU A 139 4.90 14.23 -8.20
N VAL A 140 5.08 12.92 -8.28
CA VAL A 140 5.01 11.99 -7.15
C VAL A 140 6.42 11.53 -6.82
N LYS A 141 6.89 11.84 -5.62
CA LYS A 141 8.21 11.43 -5.13
C LYS A 141 8.19 9.99 -4.65
N ASN A 142 7.29 9.68 -3.73
CA ASN A 142 7.16 8.34 -3.18
C ASN A 142 5.75 7.81 -3.31
N ARG A 143 5.61 6.48 -3.21
CA ARG A 143 4.29 5.82 -3.16
C ARG A 143 4.25 4.79 -2.06
N PHE A 144 3.16 4.82 -1.30
CA PHE A 144 2.80 3.82 -0.33
C PHE A 144 1.67 2.96 -0.88
N GLU A 145 1.91 1.69 -1.14
CA GLU A 145 0.90 0.73 -1.62
C GLU A 145 0.51 -0.24 -0.52
N ILE A 146 -0.79 -0.33 -0.28
CA ILE A 146 -1.44 -1.32 0.60
C ILE A 146 -1.96 -2.42 -0.30
N ARG A 147 -1.44 -3.62 -0.17
CA ARG A 147 -1.82 -4.77 -1.00
C ARG A 147 -2.63 -5.77 -0.19
N LEU A 148 -3.87 -5.94 -0.58
CA LEU A 148 -4.88 -6.73 0.11
C LEU A 148 -5.35 -7.89 -0.76
N LYS A 149 -5.51 -9.06 -0.13
CA LYS A 149 -5.99 -10.28 -0.80
C LYS A 149 -7.20 -10.86 -0.08
N ASN A 150 -8.04 -11.57 -0.82
CA ASN A 150 -9.16 -12.36 -0.31
C ASN A 150 -10.07 -11.57 0.66
N GLU A 151 -10.30 -12.11 1.85
CA GLU A 151 -11.15 -11.48 2.87
C GLU A 151 -10.73 -10.04 3.20
N ARG A 152 -9.43 -9.75 3.18
CA ARG A 152 -8.90 -8.41 3.46
C ARG A 152 -9.31 -7.39 2.39
N ALA A 153 -9.26 -7.80 1.13
CA ALA A 153 -9.73 -6.97 0.02
C ALA A 153 -11.24 -6.70 0.12
N TYR A 154 -12.02 -7.72 0.44
CA TYR A 154 -13.46 -7.60 0.63
C TYR A 154 -13.83 -6.59 1.73
N TYR A 155 -13.22 -6.67 2.92
CA TYR A 155 -13.51 -5.73 4.01
C TYR A 155 -13.06 -4.31 3.70
N ALA A 156 -11.96 -4.13 2.97
CA ALA A 156 -11.54 -2.81 2.53
C ALA A 156 -12.52 -2.21 1.50
N VAL A 157 -13.02 -3.00 0.56
CA VAL A 157 -14.06 -2.54 -0.38
C VAL A 157 -15.34 -2.14 0.37
N ARG A 158 -15.74 -2.91 1.37
CA ARG A 158 -16.91 -2.52 2.19
C ARG A 158 -16.70 -1.19 2.92
N ASP A 159 -15.52 -0.95 3.46
CA ASP A 159 -15.19 0.32 4.12
C ASP A 159 -15.21 1.48 3.10
N LEU A 160 -14.66 1.26 1.90
CA LEU A 160 -14.71 2.22 0.79
C LEU A 160 -16.16 2.57 0.41
N LEU A 161 -17.04 1.58 0.32
CA LEU A 161 -18.45 1.78 -0.02
C LEU A 161 -19.25 2.50 1.06
N VAL A 162 -18.82 2.41 2.33
CA VAL A 162 -19.47 3.09 3.46
C VAL A 162 -19.06 4.55 3.54
N TYR A 163 -17.78 4.85 3.34
CA TYR A 163 -17.22 6.17 3.60
C TYR A 163 -16.98 7.02 2.34
N ASP A 164 -16.97 6.41 1.17
CA ASP A 164 -16.69 7.07 -0.12
C ASP A 164 -15.39 7.90 -0.08
N ASN A 165 -14.41 7.41 0.68
CA ASN A 165 -13.15 8.10 0.91
C ASN A 165 -11.98 7.11 0.94
N PRO A 166 -11.23 6.96 -0.17
CA PRO A 166 -10.14 6.00 -0.26
C PRO A 166 -8.95 6.37 0.62
N GLU A 167 -8.71 7.65 0.85
CA GLU A 167 -7.65 8.13 1.74
C GLU A 167 -7.94 7.72 3.19
N HIS A 168 -9.16 7.97 3.66
CA HIS A 168 -9.60 7.59 5.00
C HIS A 168 -9.45 6.07 5.22
N THR A 169 -9.95 5.25 4.29
CA THR A 169 -9.82 3.79 4.35
C THR A 169 -8.35 3.35 4.37
N ALA A 170 -7.51 3.94 3.52
CA ALA A 170 -6.09 3.61 3.45
C ALA A 170 -5.36 3.91 4.76
N PHE A 171 -5.55 5.10 5.34
CA PHE A 171 -4.90 5.47 6.61
C PHE A 171 -5.42 4.65 7.79
N LYS A 172 -6.70 4.29 7.84
CA LYS A 172 -7.23 3.37 8.86
C LYS A 172 -6.54 2.00 8.81
N ILE A 173 -6.26 1.49 7.60
CA ILE A 173 -5.52 0.24 7.42
C ILE A 173 -4.07 0.44 7.87
N ILE A 174 -3.38 1.48 7.42
CA ILE A 174 -1.99 1.76 7.82
C ILE A 174 -1.87 1.81 9.34
N ASN A 175 -2.70 2.61 10.01
CA ASN A 175 -2.68 2.78 11.45
C ASN A 175 -2.98 1.50 12.25
N ARG A 176 -3.67 0.54 11.64
CA ARG A 176 -3.90 -0.78 12.24
C ARG A 176 -2.64 -1.64 12.22
N TYR A 177 -1.84 -1.54 11.17
CA TYR A 177 -0.77 -2.48 10.91
C TYR A 177 0.61 -1.99 11.31
N ILE A 178 0.90 -0.69 11.17
CA ILE A 178 2.22 -0.13 11.46
C ILE A 178 2.15 1.26 12.09
N ARG A 179 3.21 1.60 12.84
CA ARG A 179 3.56 2.97 13.21
C ARG A 179 5.07 3.08 13.32
N PHE A 180 5.64 4.15 12.80
CA PHE A 180 7.03 4.49 13.00
C PHE A 180 7.16 5.42 14.20
N VAL A 181 8.16 5.15 15.02
CA VAL A 181 8.38 5.81 16.31
C VAL A 181 9.85 6.21 16.45
N ASP A 182 10.13 7.07 17.40
CA ASP A 182 11.49 7.41 17.79
C ASP A 182 11.82 6.73 19.12
N LYS A 183 12.93 5.98 19.13
CA LYS A 183 13.38 5.20 20.29
C LYS A 183 13.66 6.11 21.47
N ASP A 184 13.18 5.72 22.64
CA ASP A 184 13.47 6.36 23.92
C ASP A 184 13.75 5.27 24.95
N ASP A 185 15.04 5.02 25.21
CA ASP A 185 15.48 3.96 26.13
C ASP A 185 15.03 4.18 27.58
N SER A 186 14.51 5.36 27.92
CA SER A 186 13.94 5.65 29.23
C SER A 186 12.49 5.15 29.41
N LYS A 187 11.85 4.67 28.34
CA LYS A 187 10.44 4.28 28.31
C LYS A 187 10.23 2.91 27.68
N PRO A 188 9.14 2.22 28.07
CA PRO A 188 8.71 1.03 27.34
C PRO A 188 8.43 1.37 25.87
N ARG A 189 8.68 0.43 24.96
CA ARG A 189 8.48 0.58 23.51
C ARG A 189 7.05 1.01 23.13
N SER A 190 6.05 0.62 23.93
CA SER A 190 4.65 1.05 23.75
C SER A 190 4.46 2.58 23.83
N ASP A 191 5.33 3.24 24.59
CA ASP A 191 5.22 4.66 24.95
C ASP A 191 6.20 5.53 24.14
N TRP A 192 6.93 4.93 23.19
CA TRP A 192 7.78 5.68 22.29
C TRP A 192 6.93 6.63 21.43
N LYS A 193 7.44 7.83 21.27
CA LYS A 193 6.76 8.87 20.49
C LYS A 193 6.67 8.50 19.03
N LEU A 194 5.59 8.91 18.41
CA LEU A 194 5.45 8.79 16.96
C LEU A 194 6.51 9.67 16.30
N ASN A 195 7.21 9.11 15.30
CA ASN A 195 8.17 9.87 14.51
C ASN A 195 7.49 11.06 13.84
N GLU A 196 8.16 12.20 13.77
CA GLU A 196 7.57 13.46 13.34
C GLU A 196 7.11 13.42 11.88
N GLU A 197 7.95 12.94 10.96
CA GLU A 197 7.60 12.82 9.54
C GLU A 197 6.46 11.82 9.33
N TRP A 198 6.48 10.73 10.08
CA TRP A 198 5.36 9.77 10.05
C TRP A 198 4.07 10.36 10.61
N ALA A 199 4.16 11.14 11.69
CA ALA A 199 3.01 11.83 12.27
C ALA A 199 2.41 12.82 11.28
N TRP A 200 3.27 13.50 10.54
CA TRP A 200 2.85 14.42 9.49
C TRP A 200 2.20 13.68 8.31
N PHE A 201 2.79 12.57 7.85
CA PHE A 201 2.25 11.73 6.77
C PHE A 201 0.85 11.21 7.07
N ILE A 202 0.60 10.69 8.28
CA ILE A 202 -0.74 10.19 8.67
C ILE A 202 -1.70 11.33 9.04
N GLY A 203 -1.20 12.55 9.25
CA GLY A 203 -2.00 13.74 9.59
C GLY A 203 -2.89 13.53 10.82
N ASN A 204 -4.16 13.90 10.70
CA ASN A 204 -5.17 13.72 11.74
C ASN A 204 -5.81 12.32 11.74
N ASN A 205 -5.44 11.46 10.82
CA ASN A 205 -5.98 10.11 10.73
C ASN A 205 -5.46 9.25 11.90
N ARG A 206 -6.34 8.86 12.82
CA ARG A 206 -5.98 8.04 14.00
C ARG A 206 -6.81 6.78 14.11
N GLU A 207 -7.82 6.62 13.30
CA GLU A 207 -8.68 5.46 13.29
C GLU A 207 -7.93 4.20 12.80
N ARG A 208 -8.43 3.04 13.18
CA ARG A 208 -7.89 1.74 12.81
C ARG A 208 -8.98 0.85 12.22
N LEU A 209 -8.73 0.29 11.05
CA LEU A 209 -9.65 -0.63 10.39
C LEU A 209 -9.21 -2.07 10.59
N LYS A 210 -10.08 -2.87 11.18
CA LYS A 210 -9.90 -4.32 11.26
C LYS A 210 -10.48 -4.99 10.01
N LEU A 211 -9.61 -5.63 9.23
CA LEU A 211 -9.97 -6.27 7.95
C LEU A 211 -10.41 -7.74 8.10
N THR A 212 -11.05 -8.09 9.22
CA THR A 212 -11.58 -9.43 9.46
C THR A 212 -12.55 -9.40 10.63
N THR A 213 -13.53 -10.29 10.61
CA THR A 213 -14.42 -10.56 11.77
C THR A 213 -13.84 -11.58 12.73
N LYS A 214 -12.84 -12.36 12.30
CA LYS A 214 -12.21 -13.37 13.16
C LYS A 214 -11.51 -12.72 14.34
N PRO A 215 -11.61 -13.29 15.57
CA PRO A 215 -10.79 -12.86 16.69
C PRO A 215 -9.31 -12.96 16.31
N GLU A 216 -8.53 -11.96 16.68
CA GLU A 216 -7.07 -12.07 16.54
C GLU A 216 -6.56 -13.05 17.59
N PRO A 217 -5.64 -13.96 17.22
CA PRO A 217 -5.01 -14.81 18.22
C PRO A 217 -4.28 -13.90 19.23
N TYR A 218 -4.53 -14.13 20.51
CA TYR A 218 -3.81 -13.44 21.57
C TYR A 218 -2.32 -13.79 21.44
N SER A 219 -1.52 -12.87 20.94
CA SER A 219 -0.09 -12.99 21.04
C SER A 219 0.30 -12.45 22.41
N PHE A 220 0.52 -13.34 23.38
CA PHE A 220 1.29 -12.98 24.56
C PHE A 220 2.72 -12.71 24.11
N GLN A 221 3.03 -11.46 23.78
CA GLN A 221 4.43 -11.04 23.73
C GLN A 221 4.93 -10.98 25.16
N ARG A 222 5.73 -11.99 25.55
CA ARG A 222 6.58 -11.93 26.73
C ARG A 222 7.78 -11.06 26.43
#